data_320f2c63d65359aef9c634bd3fa15d56
#
_entry.id   320f2c63d65359aef9c634bd3fa15d56
#
_cell.length_a   1.000
_cell.length_b   1.000
_cell.length_c   1.000
_cell.angle_alpha   90.00
_cell.angle_beta   90.00
_cell.angle_gamma   90.00
#
_symmetry.space_group_name_H-M   'P 1'
#
loop_
_entity.id
_entity.type
_entity.pdbx_description
1 polymer ?
#
loop_
_entity_poly.entity_id
_entity_poly.type
_entity_poly.pdbx_seq_one_letter_code
_entity_poly.pdbx_strand_id
1 'polypeptide(L)'
;MARVCSPKPAPHAARPLSSLIAHVLGRFHEVSLATADIRASVEFYERLGFTQAQTSDTFSHPYGVLTDGRIFLGLHQRRFPAPALTFVHAGIIAFADELEARGIELDTRRVGNEVFNEIGFRDPTGQPVRVIEARTFSPVARRLEDTSLCGYFTEYSLPTTQFADAKAFWEPLGFVATEEPDAPYAHLPLTSDHLDLAFHQPRTLDRPMLIFRDPGMRERLARIRALGVKESGELPRGLPEAANALIESPEGTMLLLLEGES
;
A
#
# COMPACT_ATOMS: atom_id res chain seq x y z
N MET A 1 -49.50 15.58 53.90
CA MET A 1 -48.55 14.58 53.34
C MET A 1 -48.47 14.78 51.84
N ALA A 2 -47.44 15.48 51.37
CA ALA A 2 -47.25 15.76 49.98
C ALA A 2 -46.26 14.68 49.39
N ARG A 3 -46.67 13.94 48.35
CA ARG A 3 -45.83 12.98 47.65
C ARG A 3 -44.91 13.74 46.73
N VAL A 4 -43.63 13.64 46.97
CA VAL A 4 -42.58 14.10 46.07
C VAL A 4 -42.47 13.09 44.92
N CYS A 5 -42.74 13.56 43.70
CA CYS A 5 -42.56 12.78 42.45
C CYS A 5 -41.12 12.94 41.98
N SER A 6 -40.34 11.87 41.98
CA SER A 6 -38.99 11.85 41.42
C SER A 6 -39.04 11.85 39.89
N PRO A 7 -38.19 12.62 39.20
CA PRO A 7 -38.18 12.65 37.76
C PRO A 7 -37.58 11.33 37.17
N LYS A 8 -38.24 10.82 36.14
CA LYS A 8 -37.84 9.66 35.36
C LYS A 8 -36.53 9.98 34.62
N PRO A 9 -35.55 9.09 34.58
CA PRO A 9 -34.34 9.32 33.79
C PRO A 9 -34.67 9.40 32.30
N ALA A 10 -34.06 10.37 31.60
CA ALA A 10 -34.19 10.57 30.19
C ALA A 10 -33.62 9.34 29.41
N PRO A 11 -34.20 8.94 28.27
CA PRO A 11 -33.69 7.84 27.45
C PRO A 11 -32.31 8.22 26.94
N HIS A 12 -31.34 7.32 27.12
CA HIS A 12 -30.04 7.41 26.46
C HIS A 12 -30.27 7.51 24.96
N ALA A 13 -29.92 8.65 24.38
CA ALA A 13 -29.87 8.80 22.93
C ALA A 13 -28.90 7.76 22.39
N ALA A 14 -29.42 6.82 21.63
CA ALA A 14 -28.61 5.87 20.87
C ALA A 14 -27.68 6.68 19.94
N ARG A 15 -26.38 6.57 20.11
CA ARG A 15 -25.40 7.14 19.19
C ARG A 15 -25.68 6.55 17.81
N PRO A 16 -25.79 7.38 16.76
CA PRO A 16 -26.06 6.88 15.42
C PRO A 16 -24.91 5.94 15.00
N LEU A 17 -25.26 4.79 14.43
CA LEU A 17 -24.35 3.79 13.87
C LEU A 17 -23.46 4.33 12.72
N SER A 18 -23.74 5.56 12.26
CA SER A 18 -22.92 6.26 11.24
C SER A 18 -21.54 6.73 11.74
N SER A 19 -21.23 6.64 13.03
CA SER A 19 -19.92 7.02 13.56
C SER A 19 -18.87 5.90 13.52
N LEU A 20 -19.22 4.71 13.06
CA LEU A 20 -18.32 3.55 12.95
C LEU A 20 -17.70 3.37 11.56
N ILE A 21 -18.13 4.15 10.55
CA ILE A 21 -17.60 4.07 9.18
C ILE A 21 -16.59 5.21 8.87
N ALA A 22 -16.25 6.03 9.83
CA ALA A 22 -15.66 7.36 9.58
C ALA A 22 -14.13 7.43 9.57
N HIS A 23 -13.37 6.36 9.42
CA HIS A 23 -11.91 6.48 9.53
C HIS A 23 -11.10 5.59 8.59
N VAL A 24 -11.59 5.43 7.39
CA VAL A 24 -10.81 4.80 6.34
C VAL A 24 -9.97 5.88 5.68
N LEU A 25 -8.68 5.64 5.56
CA LEU A 25 -7.70 6.49 4.85
C LEU A 25 -8.15 6.85 3.42
N GLY A 26 -9.25 6.32 2.99
CA GLY A 26 -9.78 6.39 1.65
C GLY A 26 -9.48 5.12 0.88
N ARG A 27 -9.69 5.16 -0.42
CA ARG A 27 -9.46 4.01 -1.29
C ARG A 27 -8.02 4.00 -1.77
N PHE A 28 -7.34 2.87 -1.63
CA PHE A 28 -6.00 2.71 -2.20
C PHE A 28 -6.04 2.88 -3.72
N HIS A 29 -5.15 3.71 -4.24
CA HIS A 29 -5.04 4.04 -5.65
C HIS A 29 -3.89 3.31 -6.30
N GLU A 30 -2.66 3.54 -5.81
CA GLU A 30 -1.44 2.95 -6.37
C GLU A 30 -0.27 3.00 -5.38
N VAL A 31 0.75 2.20 -5.63
CA VAL A 31 2.11 2.48 -5.16
C VAL A 31 2.73 3.44 -6.17
N SER A 32 2.94 4.69 -5.78
CA SER A 32 3.56 5.71 -6.64
C SER A 32 5.08 5.56 -6.62
N LEU A 33 5.67 5.32 -7.77
CA LEU A 33 7.09 5.07 -7.97
C LEU A 33 7.73 6.22 -8.75
N ALA A 34 8.86 6.73 -8.26
CA ALA A 34 9.65 7.73 -8.97
C ALA A 34 10.66 7.04 -9.89
N THR A 35 10.63 7.34 -11.16
CA THR A 35 11.59 6.80 -12.13
C THR A 35 12.33 7.92 -12.89
N ALA A 36 13.58 7.67 -13.24
CA ALA A 36 14.35 8.54 -14.11
C ALA A 36 14.06 8.26 -15.60
N ASP A 37 13.69 7.02 -15.92
CA ASP A 37 13.36 6.53 -17.27
C ASP A 37 12.09 5.66 -17.20
N ILE A 38 10.96 6.29 -17.50
CA ILE A 38 9.66 5.59 -17.45
C ILE A 38 9.58 4.45 -18.45
N ARG A 39 10.27 4.57 -19.60
CA ARG A 39 10.27 3.54 -20.62
C ARG A 39 10.97 2.28 -20.12
N ALA A 40 12.15 2.42 -19.52
CA ALA A 40 12.88 1.29 -18.95
C ALA A 40 12.08 0.59 -17.86
N SER A 41 11.39 1.36 -16.99
CA SER A 41 10.53 0.81 -15.95
C SER A 41 9.33 0.07 -16.55
N VAL A 42 8.63 0.65 -17.53
CA VAL A 42 7.51 -0.01 -18.23
C VAL A 42 7.95 -1.31 -18.87
N GLU A 43 9.03 -1.30 -19.66
CA GLU A 43 9.57 -2.49 -20.32
C GLU A 43 9.95 -3.60 -19.31
N PHE A 44 10.46 -3.23 -18.13
CA PHE A 44 10.77 -4.19 -17.07
C PHE A 44 9.52 -4.89 -16.56
N TYR A 45 8.49 -4.14 -16.17
CA TYR A 45 7.26 -4.73 -15.62
C TYR A 45 6.45 -5.48 -16.68
N GLU A 46 6.41 -5.01 -17.94
CA GLU A 46 5.77 -5.73 -19.04
C GLU A 46 6.43 -7.09 -19.30
N ARG A 47 7.75 -7.17 -19.20
CA ARG A 47 8.49 -8.45 -19.28
C ARG A 47 8.10 -9.41 -18.16
N LEU A 48 7.74 -8.90 -17.00
CA LEU A 48 7.21 -9.69 -15.88
C LEU A 48 5.72 -10.02 -16.03
N GLY A 49 5.06 -9.53 -17.09
CA GLY A 49 3.65 -9.81 -17.38
C GLY A 49 2.67 -8.82 -16.78
N PHE A 50 3.14 -7.67 -16.27
CA PHE A 50 2.25 -6.56 -15.94
C PHE A 50 1.70 -5.93 -17.21
N THR A 51 0.51 -5.38 -17.14
CA THR A 51 -0.15 -4.70 -18.25
C THR A 51 -0.36 -3.23 -17.94
N GLN A 52 -0.36 -2.39 -18.98
CA GLN A 52 -0.68 -0.97 -18.82
C GLN A 52 -2.17 -0.81 -18.53
N ALA A 53 -2.49 -0.10 -17.44
CA ALA A 53 -3.85 0.28 -17.10
C ALA A 53 -4.20 1.59 -17.78
N GLN A 54 -5.46 1.72 -18.22
CA GLN A 54 -5.97 3.01 -18.66
C GLN A 54 -6.17 3.92 -17.46
N THR A 55 -5.66 5.15 -17.55
CA THR A 55 -5.85 6.19 -16.55
C THR A 55 -6.39 7.45 -17.21
N SER A 56 -7.28 8.15 -16.52
CA SER A 56 -7.73 9.50 -16.88
C SER A 56 -6.91 10.58 -16.16
N ASP A 57 -5.97 10.17 -15.31
CA ASP A 57 -5.14 11.11 -14.56
C ASP A 57 -4.18 11.82 -15.50
N THR A 58 -4.14 13.14 -15.37
CA THR A 58 -3.23 13.99 -16.15
C THR A 58 -2.24 14.68 -15.24
N PHE A 59 -0.97 14.39 -15.45
CA PHE A 59 0.13 15.05 -14.75
C PHE A 59 0.94 15.92 -15.71
N SER A 60 1.65 16.91 -15.18
CA SER A 60 2.58 17.76 -15.94
C SER A 60 3.90 17.08 -16.33
N HIS A 61 4.07 15.81 -15.97
CA HIS A 61 5.23 14.98 -16.24
C HIS A 61 4.77 13.63 -16.84
N PRO A 62 5.65 12.89 -17.52
CA PRO A 62 5.32 11.54 -17.98
C PRO A 62 4.88 10.65 -16.84
N TYR A 63 3.74 10.00 -17.02
CA TYR A 63 3.09 9.13 -16.06
C TYR A 63 2.47 7.93 -16.77
N GLY A 64 2.53 6.78 -16.14
CA GLY A 64 1.90 5.55 -16.61
C GLY A 64 1.57 4.63 -15.46
N VAL A 65 0.52 3.84 -15.60
CA VAL A 65 0.07 2.89 -14.58
C VAL A 65 0.22 1.47 -15.11
N LEU A 66 0.84 0.62 -14.34
CA LEU A 66 0.95 -0.81 -14.60
C LEU A 66 0.22 -1.61 -13.53
N THR A 67 -0.31 -2.75 -13.92
CA THR A 67 -1.02 -3.64 -13.00
C THR A 67 -0.80 -5.11 -13.36
N ASP A 68 -0.83 -5.96 -12.36
CA ASP A 68 -0.94 -7.42 -12.48
C ASP A 68 -2.37 -7.91 -12.23
N GLY A 69 -3.35 -6.99 -12.21
CA GLY A 69 -4.73 -7.24 -11.86
C GLY A 69 -5.05 -7.10 -10.36
N ARG A 70 -4.03 -7.05 -9.48
CA ARG A 70 -4.20 -6.93 -8.02
C ARG A 70 -3.63 -5.65 -7.45
N ILE A 71 -2.45 -5.25 -7.90
CA ILE A 71 -1.78 -4.02 -7.48
C ILE A 71 -1.67 -3.05 -8.66
N PHE A 72 -1.71 -1.77 -8.39
CA PHE A 72 -1.44 -0.70 -9.34
C PHE A 72 -0.12 -0.02 -8.98
N LEU A 73 0.75 0.11 -9.96
CA LEU A 73 2.05 0.77 -9.86
C LEU A 73 2.02 2.02 -10.73
N GLY A 74 2.01 3.19 -10.08
CA GLY A 74 2.06 4.49 -10.77
C GLY A 74 3.51 4.91 -11.01
N LEU A 75 3.96 4.87 -12.24
CA LEU A 75 5.30 5.30 -12.65
C LEU A 75 5.30 6.78 -12.98
N HIS A 76 6.02 7.58 -12.20
CA HIS A 76 6.13 9.03 -12.38
C HIS A 76 7.56 9.40 -12.77
N GLN A 77 7.76 9.95 -13.95
CA GLN A 77 9.08 10.45 -14.35
C GLN A 77 9.35 11.83 -13.73
N ARG A 78 9.43 11.84 -12.42
CA ARG A 78 9.81 12.99 -11.61
C ARG A 78 10.40 12.53 -10.28
N ARG A 79 11.12 13.44 -9.59
CA ARG A 79 11.62 13.17 -8.24
C ARG A 79 10.59 13.56 -7.19
N PHE A 80 10.32 12.66 -6.26
CA PHE A 80 9.52 12.86 -5.05
C PHE A 80 9.89 11.76 -4.03
N PRO A 81 9.50 11.87 -2.77
CA PRO A 81 9.67 10.78 -1.81
C PRO A 81 8.92 9.53 -2.27
N ALA A 82 9.64 8.51 -2.70
CA ALA A 82 9.11 7.27 -3.27
C ALA A 82 9.87 6.04 -2.71
N PRO A 83 9.25 4.87 -2.69
CA PRO A 83 7.85 4.59 -3.03
C PRO A 83 6.86 5.30 -2.10
N ALA A 84 5.71 5.73 -2.60
CA ALA A 84 4.65 6.33 -1.79
C ALA A 84 3.34 5.54 -1.93
N LEU A 85 2.65 5.31 -0.81
CA LEU A 85 1.32 4.73 -0.81
C LEU A 85 0.32 5.85 -1.11
N THR A 86 -0.36 5.78 -2.24
CA THR A 86 -1.30 6.82 -2.67
C THR A 86 -2.74 6.34 -2.53
N PHE A 87 -3.55 7.12 -1.82
CA PHE A 87 -4.97 6.89 -1.58
C PHE A 87 -5.80 8.01 -2.18
N VAL A 88 -7.07 7.70 -2.44
CA VAL A 88 -8.09 8.68 -2.89
C VAL A 88 -9.13 8.84 -1.81
N HIS A 89 -9.38 10.08 -1.41
CA HIS A 89 -10.36 10.42 -0.39
C HIS A 89 -11.26 11.56 -0.85
N ALA A 90 -12.58 11.40 -0.72
CA ALA A 90 -13.52 12.49 -0.92
C ALA A 90 -13.56 13.35 0.36
N GLY A 91 -13.44 14.69 0.21
CA GLY A 91 -13.47 15.59 1.36
C GLY A 91 -12.14 15.66 2.13
N ILE A 92 -11.05 15.72 1.39
CA ILE A 92 -9.68 15.73 1.89
C ILE A 92 -9.37 16.86 2.88
N ILE A 93 -10.09 18.01 2.80
CA ILE A 93 -9.88 19.16 3.69
C ILE A 93 -10.23 18.76 5.15
N ALA A 94 -11.43 18.22 5.35
CA ALA A 94 -11.86 17.76 6.67
C ALA A 94 -10.99 16.60 7.19
N PHE A 95 -10.56 15.73 6.28
CA PHE A 95 -9.67 14.62 6.63
C PHE A 95 -8.27 15.10 7.05
N ALA A 96 -7.73 16.14 6.41
CA ALA A 96 -6.47 16.75 6.82
C ALA A 96 -6.56 17.30 8.25
N ASP A 97 -7.62 18.04 8.57
CA ASP A 97 -7.87 18.58 9.93
C ASP A 97 -7.97 17.46 10.98
N GLU A 98 -8.59 16.33 10.59
CA GLU A 98 -8.71 15.16 11.47
C GLU A 98 -7.35 14.47 11.72
N LEU A 99 -6.51 14.31 10.72
CA LEU A 99 -5.16 13.75 10.88
C LEU A 99 -4.30 14.62 11.80
N GLU A 100 -4.32 15.94 11.59
CA GLU A 100 -3.60 16.89 12.44
C GLU A 100 -4.12 16.88 13.89
N ALA A 101 -5.44 16.77 14.09
CA ALA A 101 -6.04 16.64 15.41
C ALA A 101 -5.64 15.36 16.15
N ARG A 102 -5.25 14.31 15.42
CA ARG A 102 -4.69 13.06 15.94
C ARG A 102 -3.18 13.12 16.16
N GLY A 103 -2.54 14.24 15.85
CA GLY A 103 -1.10 14.43 15.99
C GLY A 103 -0.28 13.90 14.82
N ILE A 104 -0.90 13.61 13.69
CA ILE A 104 -0.18 13.24 12.46
C ILE A 104 0.28 14.53 11.77
N GLU A 105 1.60 14.70 11.65
CA GLU A 105 2.20 15.83 10.97
C GLU A 105 2.11 15.66 9.45
N LEU A 106 1.56 16.68 8.77
CA LEU A 106 1.47 16.72 7.31
C LEU A 106 2.72 17.36 6.72
N ASP A 107 3.49 16.63 5.93
CA ASP A 107 4.64 17.16 5.17
C ASP A 107 4.19 17.90 3.88
N THR A 108 2.97 17.62 3.42
CA THR A 108 2.30 18.30 2.31
C THR A 108 0.86 18.58 2.67
N ARG A 109 0.43 19.85 2.58
CA ARG A 109 -0.96 20.27 2.70
C ARG A 109 -1.29 21.26 1.60
N ARG A 110 -1.80 20.75 0.48
CA ARG A 110 -2.29 21.56 -0.64
C ARG A 110 -3.78 21.34 -0.79
N VAL A 111 -4.57 22.23 -0.22
CA VAL A 111 -6.03 22.15 -0.22
C VAL A 111 -6.65 23.50 -0.57
N GLY A 112 -7.69 23.49 -1.40
CA GLY A 112 -8.38 24.71 -1.83
C GLY A 112 -9.30 24.47 -3.03
N ASN A 113 -10.01 25.52 -3.44
CA ASN A 113 -11.00 25.41 -4.51
C ASN A 113 -10.38 25.39 -5.92
N GLU A 114 -9.20 26.00 -6.08
CA GLU A 114 -8.54 26.22 -7.37
C GLU A 114 -7.25 25.38 -7.53
N VAL A 115 -7.05 24.40 -6.64
CA VAL A 115 -5.86 23.56 -6.65
C VAL A 115 -6.24 22.09 -6.70
N PHE A 116 -5.32 21.26 -7.19
CA PHE A 116 -5.43 19.82 -7.02
C PHE A 116 -5.16 19.50 -5.56
N ASN A 117 -6.21 19.06 -4.87
CA ASN A 117 -6.14 18.80 -3.44
C ASN A 117 -5.35 17.53 -3.14
N GLU A 118 -4.33 17.71 -2.30
CA GLU A 118 -3.36 16.68 -1.94
C GLU A 118 -2.85 16.93 -0.52
N ILE A 119 -2.74 15.88 0.27
CA ILE A 119 -2.02 15.87 1.53
C ILE A 119 -0.99 14.75 1.53
N GLY A 120 0.08 14.92 2.28
CA GLY A 120 1.14 13.94 2.47
C GLY A 120 1.58 13.88 3.91
N PHE A 121 1.93 12.70 4.37
CA PHE A 121 2.50 12.46 5.70
C PHE A 121 3.39 11.21 5.66
N ARG A 122 4.03 10.92 6.78
CA ARG A 122 4.83 9.69 6.92
C ARG A 122 4.32 8.85 8.06
N ASP A 123 4.41 7.54 7.86
CA ASP A 123 4.21 6.59 8.94
C ASP A 123 5.45 6.54 9.88
N PRO A 124 5.40 5.84 11.01
CA PRO A 124 6.54 5.71 11.93
C PRO A 124 7.80 5.10 11.32
N THR A 125 7.70 4.39 10.20
CA THR A 125 8.86 3.85 9.47
C THR A 125 9.51 4.87 8.54
N GLY A 126 8.85 6.03 8.35
CA GLY A 126 9.22 7.04 7.37
C GLY A 126 8.63 6.81 5.98
N GLN A 127 7.74 5.82 5.83
CA GLN A 127 7.06 5.54 4.57
C GLN A 127 6.17 6.72 4.15
N PRO A 128 6.38 7.31 2.96
CA PRO A 128 5.50 8.35 2.46
C PRO A 128 4.09 7.83 2.15
N VAL A 129 3.09 8.54 2.64
CA VAL A 129 1.68 8.33 2.33
C VAL A 129 1.13 9.60 1.69
N ARG A 130 0.44 9.45 0.58
CA ARG A 130 -0.23 10.54 -0.14
C ARG A 130 -1.71 10.27 -0.18
N VAL A 131 -2.50 11.31 0.03
CA VAL A 131 -3.95 11.26 -0.18
C VAL A 131 -4.32 12.35 -1.15
N ILE A 132 -5.01 11.99 -2.21
CA ILE A 132 -5.49 12.91 -3.25
C ILE A 132 -7.00 12.95 -3.26
N GLU A 133 -7.57 14.09 -3.62
CA GLU A 133 -9.02 14.21 -3.74
C GLU A 133 -9.48 13.80 -5.12
N ALA A 134 -10.43 12.87 -5.18
CA ALA A 134 -11.20 12.63 -6.38
C ALA A 134 -12.69 12.75 -6.07
N ARG A 135 -13.38 13.61 -6.77
CA ARG A 135 -14.85 13.79 -6.66
C ARG A 135 -15.61 12.59 -7.21
N THR A 136 -15.05 11.94 -8.21
CA THR A 136 -15.56 10.70 -8.81
C THR A 136 -14.39 9.77 -9.04
N PHE A 137 -14.26 8.77 -8.21
CA PHE A 137 -13.28 7.71 -8.39
C PHE A 137 -14.00 6.47 -8.90
N SER A 138 -13.77 6.13 -10.16
CA SER A 138 -14.21 4.86 -10.73
C SER A 138 -13.01 3.90 -10.70
N PRO A 139 -12.96 2.97 -9.76
CA PRO A 139 -11.87 2.01 -9.73
C PRO A 139 -11.94 1.14 -10.98
N VAL A 140 -10.80 0.91 -11.58
CA VAL A 140 -10.67 -0.15 -12.57
C VAL A 140 -10.96 -1.46 -11.86
N ALA A 141 -11.83 -2.29 -12.43
CA ALA A 141 -12.14 -3.59 -11.86
C ALA A 141 -10.86 -4.44 -11.79
N ARG A 142 -10.55 -4.96 -10.60
CA ARG A 142 -9.44 -5.91 -10.44
C ARG A 142 -9.72 -7.15 -11.29
N ARG A 143 -8.81 -7.48 -12.17
CA ARG A 143 -8.86 -8.73 -12.94
C ARG A 143 -8.06 -9.79 -12.17
N LEU A 144 -8.74 -10.51 -11.30
CA LEU A 144 -8.10 -11.55 -10.45
C LEU A 144 -7.48 -12.70 -11.24
N GLU A 145 -7.79 -12.81 -12.51
CA GLU A 145 -7.35 -13.87 -13.42
C GLU A 145 -6.01 -13.55 -14.11
N ASP A 146 -5.66 -12.26 -14.19
CA ASP A 146 -4.45 -11.80 -14.86
C ASP A 146 -3.31 -11.73 -13.83
N THR A 147 -2.65 -12.85 -13.59
CA THR A 147 -1.45 -12.86 -12.74
C THR A 147 -0.19 -12.62 -13.57
N SER A 148 0.70 -11.76 -13.06
CA SER A 148 2.05 -11.59 -13.60
C SER A 148 2.89 -12.86 -13.40
N LEU A 149 4.09 -12.90 -13.97
CA LEU A 149 5.06 -13.97 -13.68
C LEU A 149 5.52 -13.96 -12.22
N CYS A 150 5.32 -12.84 -11.51
CA CYS A 150 5.65 -12.73 -10.09
C CYS A 150 4.73 -13.55 -9.18
N GLY A 151 3.58 -14.03 -9.68
CA GLY A 151 2.56 -14.70 -8.87
C GLY A 151 1.50 -13.73 -8.37
N TYR A 152 0.91 -14.02 -7.22
CA TYR A 152 -0.14 -13.21 -6.61
C TYR A 152 0.47 -12.16 -5.68
N PHE A 153 0.17 -10.89 -5.92
CA PHE A 153 0.50 -9.84 -4.96
C PHE A 153 -0.26 -10.08 -3.66
N THR A 154 0.47 -10.15 -2.55
CA THR A 154 -0.12 -10.39 -1.23
C THR A 154 -0.07 -9.15 -0.34
N GLU A 155 1.05 -8.44 -0.31
CA GLU A 155 1.22 -7.32 0.61
C GLU A 155 2.35 -6.38 0.19
N TYR A 156 2.32 -5.14 0.68
CA TYR A 156 3.43 -4.21 0.64
C TYR A 156 4.12 -4.21 2.00
N SER A 157 5.39 -4.62 2.04
CA SER A 157 6.11 -4.85 3.29
C SER A 157 7.16 -3.79 3.56
N LEU A 158 7.21 -3.32 4.80
CA LEU A 158 8.03 -2.21 5.28
C LEU A 158 9.02 -2.67 6.38
N PRO A 159 10.29 -2.27 6.31
CA PRO A 159 11.25 -2.62 7.36
C PRO A 159 11.03 -1.78 8.62
N THR A 160 10.91 -2.42 9.79
CA THR A 160 10.89 -1.76 11.09
C THR A 160 11.30 -2.71 12.22
N THR A 161 11.85 -2.15 13.28
CA THR A 161 12.04 -2.86 14.55
C THR A 161 10.90 -2.60 15.53
N GLN A 162 9.95 -1.72 15.21
CA GLN A 162 8.91 -1.18 16.07
C GLN A 162 7.51 -1.60 15.59
N PHE A 163 7.19 -2.89 15.67
CA PHE A 163 5.90 -3.41 15.22
C PHE A 163 4.71 -2.78 15.98
N ALA A 164 4.89 -2.54 17.29
CA ALA A 164 3.85 -1.91 18.11
C ALA A 164 3.50 -0.50 17.64
N ASP A 165 4.50 0.30 17.26
CA ASP A 165 4.29 1.68 16.78
C ASP A 165 3.62 1.67 15.39
N ALA A 166 4.03 0.76 14.50
CA ALA A 166 3.40 0.57 13.21
C ALA A 166 1.92 0.18 13.36
N LYS A 167 1.62 -0.78 14.23
CA LYS A 167 0.26 -1.20 14.54
C LYS A 167 -0.58 -0.04 15.08
N ALA A 168 -0.07 0.66 16.10
CA ALA A 168 -0.79 1.78 16.74
C ALA A 168 -1.09 2.92 15.76
N PHE A 169 -0.23 3.12 14.75
CA PHE A 169 -0.43 4.13 13.71
C PHE A 169 -1.47 3.71 12.66
N TRP A 170 -1.40 2.47 12.16
CA TRP A 170 -2.21 2.04 11.01
C TRP A 170 -3.62 1.56 11.40
N GLU A 171 -3.82 1.00 12.61
CA GLU A 171 -5.15 0.55 13.05
C GLU A 171 -6.19 1.68 13.05
N PRO A 172 -5.91 2.91 13.59
CA PRO A 172 -6.84 4.02 13.49
C PRO A 172 -7.13 4.52 12.08
N LEU A 173 -6.28 4.14 11.10
CA LEU A 173 -6.44 4.47 9.68
C LEU A 173 -7.19 3.39 8.89
N GLY A 174 -7.74 2.36 9.57
CA GLY A 174 -8.62 1.36 8.99
C GLY A 174 -7.94 0.03 8.64
N PHE A 175 -6.72 -0.20 9.12
CA PHE A 175 -6.05 -1.49 9.00
C PHE A 175 -6.31 -2.35 10.25
N VAL A 176 -6.28 -3.66 10.07
CA VAL A 176 -6.46 -4.62 11.16
C VAL A 176 -5.23 -5.52 11.22
N ALA A 177 -4.53 -5.49 12.35
CA ALA A 177 -3.40 -6.38 12.57
C ALA A 177 -3.87 -7.83 12.75
N THR A 178 -3.17 -8.77 12.12
CA THR A 178 -3.38 -10.20 12.28
C THR A 178 -2.30 -10.80 13.19
N GLU A 179 -2.27 -12.12 13.31
CA GLU A 179 -1.22 -12.80 14.06
C GLU A 179 0.16 -12.56 13.43
N GLU A 180 1.19 -12.43 14.26
CA GLU A 180 2.57 -12.24 13.85
C GLU A 180 3.23 -13.60 13.55
N PRO A 181 3.37 -14.03 12.29
CA PRO A 181 4.04 -15.26 11.97
C PRO A 181 5.58 -15.10 12.03
N ASP A 182 6.24 -16.13 12.52
CA ASP A 182 7.72 -16.20 12.55
C ASP A 182 8.33 -16.72 11.24
N ALA A 183 7.54 -17.36 10.40
CA ALA A 183 7.97 -17.94 9.14
C ALA A 183 7.32 -17.24 7.94
N PRO A 184 8.05 -17.05 6.83
CA PRO A 184 9.45 -17.42 6.59
C PRO A 184 10.46 -16.50 7.32
N TYR A 185 10.00 -15.40 7.86
CA TYR A 185 10.69 -14.44 8.71
C TYR A 185 9.66 -13.74 9.60
N ALA A 186 10.09 -13.21 10.74
CA ALA A 186 9.19 -12.49 11.66
C ALA A 186 8.65 -11.22 11.00
N HIS A 187 7.33 -11.08 10.90
CA HIS A 187 6.66 -9.91 10.37
C HIS A 187 5.29 -9.70 11.03
N LEU A 188 4.76 -8.50 10.92
CA LEU A 188 3.43 -8.10 11.38
C LEU A 188 2.56 -7.79 10.16
N PRO A 189 1.62 -8.66 9.77
CA PRO A 189 0.66 -8.36 8.71
C PRO A 189 -0.46 -7.45 9.21
N LEU A 190 -0.88 -6.50 8.36
CA LEU A 190 -2.05 -5.65 8.56
C LEU A 190 -2.93 -5.69 7.31
N THR A 191 -4.19 -6.02 7.45
CA THR A 191 -5.13 -6.11 6.34
C THR A 191 -6.08 -4.92 6.29
N SER A 192 -6.49 -4.53 5.10
CA SER A 192 -7.58 -3.59 4.85
C SER A 192 -8.37 -4.03 3.62
N ASP A 193 -9.51 -3.35 3.36
CA ASP A 193 -10.35 -3.66 2.19
C ASP A 193 -9.64 -3.46 0.83
N HIS A 194 -8.52 -2.72 0.81
CA HIS A 194 -7.93 -2.23 -0.43
C HIS A 194 -6.45 -2.54 -0.61
N LEU A 195 -5.70 -2.68 0.47
CA LEU A 195 -4.26 -2.95 0.48
C LEU A 195 -3.89 -3.69 1.74
N ASP A 196 -3.13 -4.75 1.61
CA ASP A 196 -2.48 -5.41 2.74
C ASP A 196 -1.06 -4.86 2.89
N LEU A 197 -0.72 -4.53 4.13
CA LEU A 197 0.61 -4.10 4.55
C LEU A 197 1.25 -5.19 5.39
N ALA A 198 2.57 -5.20 5.43
CA ALA A 198 3.30 -5.94 6.43
C ALA A 198 4.47 -5.12 6.96
N PHE A 199 4.94 -5.47 8.14
CA PHE A 199 6.13 -4.89 8.74
C PHE A 199 7.09 -6.01 9.11
N HIS A 200 8.34 -5.95 8.63
CA HIS A 200 9.35 -6.97 8.87
C HIS A 200 10.59 -6.38 9.53
N GLN A 201 11.35 -7.21 10.23
CA GLN A 201 12.59 -6.76 10.85
C GLN A 201 13.65 -6.50 9.76
N PRO A 202 14.34 -5.32 9.78
CA PRO A 202 15.36 -4.94 8.80
C PRO A 202 16.67 -5.71 9.07
N ARG A 203 16.71 -6.96 8.67
CA ARG A 203 17.92 -7.81 8.75
C ARG A 203 18.52 -7.97 7.36
N THR A 204 18.11 -9.03 6.64
CA THR A 204 18.49 -9.27 5.25
C THR A 204 17.68 -8.39 4.30
N LEU A 205 16.42 -8.12 4.65
CA LEU A 205 15.49 -7.28 3.89
C LEU A 205 15.39 -5.93 4.60
N ASP A 206 16.04 -4.91 4.09
CA ASP A 206 16.18 -3.59 4.73
C ASP A 206 15.47 -2.46 3.99
N ARG A 207 14.74 -2.80 2.91
CA ARG A 207 14.00 -1.85 2.08
C ARG A 207 12.51 -2.23 1.98
N PRO A 208 11.63 -1.26 1.69
CA PRO A 208 10.24 -1.54 1.31
C PRO A 208 10.18 -2.45 0.09
N MET A 209 9.21 -3.38 0.06
CA MET A 209 9.08 -4.34 -1.03
C MET A 209 7.65 -4.75 -1.31
N LEU A 210 7.39 -5.14 -2.55
CA LEU A 210 6.19 -5.80 -3.00
C LEU A 210 6.36 -7.31 -2.80
N ILE A 211 5.46 -7.95 -2.06
CA ILE A 211 5.50 -9.40 -1.81
C ILE A 211 4.53 -10.10 -2.74
N PHE A 212 5.02 -11.11 -3.42
CA PHE A 212 4.22 -11.98 -4.28
C PHE A 212 4.38 -13.43 -3.82
N ARG A 213 3.29 -14.19 -3.89
CA ARG A 213 3.28 -15.62 -3.55
C ARG A 213 2.65 -16.45 -4.65
N ASP A 214 3.16 -17.66 -4.83
CA ASP A 214 2.55 -18.65 -5.74
C ASP A 214 3.07 -20.04 -5.38
N PRO A 215 2.22 -21.08 -5.34
CA PRO A 215 2.65 -22.45 -5.08
C PRO A 215 3.55 -23.02 -6.20
N GLY A 216 3.46 -22.46 -7.40
CA GLY A 216 4.32 -22.79 -8.56
C GLY A 216 5.47 -21.81 -8.77
N MET A 217 5.94 -21.10 -7.74
CA MET A 217 6.94 -20.05 -7.88
C MET A 217 8.24 -20.55 -8.53
N ARG A 218 8.65 -21.78 -8.28
CA ARG A 218 9.83 -22.39 -8.92
C ARG A 218 9.78 -22.33 -10.46
N GLU A 219 8.63 -22.65 -11.02
CA GLU A 219 8.44 -22.63 -12.49
C GLU A 219 8.37 -21.20 -13.01
N ARG A 220 7.76 -20.29 -12.26
CA ARG A 220 7.73 -18.87 -12.59
C ARG A 220 9.13 -18.26 -12.58
N LEU A 221 9.95 -18.56 -11.60
CA LEU A 221 11.34 -18.11 -11.53
C LEU A 221 12.17 -18.63 -12.69
N ALA A 222 11.98 -19.87 -13.12
CA ALA A 222 12.66 -20.39 -14.31
C ALA A 222 12.32 -19.56 -15.56
N ARG A 223 11.06 -19.15 -15.72
CA ARG A 223 10.61 -18.27 -16.82
C ARG A 223 11.20 -16.86 -16.69
N ILE A 224 11.19 -16.27 -15.49
CA ILE A 224 11.77 -14.94 -15.20
C ILE A 224 13.27 -14.93 -15.52
N ARG A 225 14.01 -15.96 -15.10
CA ARG A 225 15.45 -16.14 -15.42
C ARG A 225 15.68 -16.25 -16.92
N ALA A 226 14.82 -16.98 -17.64
CA ALA A 226 14.91 -17.10 -19.09
C ALA A 226 14.70 -15.77 -19.84
N LEU A 227 13.97 -14.82 -19.24
CA LEU A 227 13.83 -13.45 -19.74
C LEU A 227 15.06 -12.58 -19.44
N GLY A 228 16.09 -13.11 -18.78
CA GLY A 228 17.28 -12.37 -18.41
C GLY A 228 17.08 -11.34 -17.30
N VAL A 229 16.02 -11.46 -16.51
CA VAL A 229 15.83 -10.66 -15.29
C VAL A 229 16.78 -11.19 -14.22
N LYS A 230 17.56 -10.29 -13.65
CA LYS A 230 18.54 -10.64 -12.61
C LYS A 230 17.91 -10.58 -11.24
N GLU A 231 18.26 -11.55 -10.42
CA GLU A 231 17.97 -11.52 -8.98
C GLU A 231 18.90 -10.53 -8.29
N SER A 232 18.41 -9.91 -7.22
CA SER A 232 19.09 -8.87 -6.47
C SER A 232 19.08 -9.21 -4.98
N GLY A 233 20.27 -9.14 -4.36
CA GLY A 233 20.41 -9.31 -2.92
C GLY A 233 20.34 -10.75 -2.42
N GLU A 234 20.39 -10.89 -1.09
CA GLU A 234 20.33 -12.16 -0.39
C GLU A 234 18.92 -12.41 0.16
N LEU A 235 18.50 -13.65 0.14
CA LEU A 235 17.23 -14.05 0.76
C LEU A 235 17.42 -14.29 2.27
N PRO A 236 16.38 -14.11 3.09
CA PRO A 236 16.37 -14.55 4.47
C PRO A 236 16.70 -16.02 4.60
N ARG A 237 17.39 -16.37 5.68
CA ARG A 237 17.71 -17.77 5.98
C ARG A 237 16.43 -18.61 6.06
N GLY A 238 16.45 -19.77 5.42
CA GLY A 238 15.30 -20.67 5.35
C GLY A 238 14.45 -20.54 4.09
N LEU A 239 14.71 -19.55 3.25
CA LEU A 239 14.10 -19.42 1.93
C LEU A 239 15.03 -20.03 0.85
N PRO A 240 14.69 -21.20 0.25
CA PRO A 240 15.52 -21.81 -0.78
C PRO A 240 15.46 -20.97 -2.08
N GLU A 241 16.63 -20.60 -2.62
CA GLU A 241 16.77 -19.81 -3.86
C GLU A 241 16.17 -20.51 -5.10
N ALA A 242 15.96 -21.83 -5.05
CA ALA A 242 15.33 -22.55 -6.12
C ALA A 242 13.84 -22.20 -6.31
N ALA A 243 13.21 -21.67 -5.26
CA ALA A 243 11.76 -21.40 -5.22
C ALA A 243 11.42 -20.00 -4.69
N ASN A 244 12.42 -19.20 -4.38
CA ASN A 244 12.23 -17.83 -3.93
C ASN A 244 13.28 -16.93 -4.57
N ALA A 245 12.95 -15.65 -4.78
CA ALA A 245 13.87 -14.67 -5.34
C ALA A 245 13.55 -13.26 -4.88
N LEU A 246 14.57 -12.42 -4.85
CA LEU A 246 14.47 -10.98 -4.71
C LEU A 246 14.87 -10.34 -6.04
N ILE A 247 14.02 -9.47 -6.56
CA ILE A 247 14.23 -8.79 -7.85
C ILE A 247 14.18 -7.28 -7.61
N GLU A 248 15.01 -6.54 -8.31
CA GLU A 248 15.01 -5.09 -8.26
C GLU A 248 14.66 -4.51 -9.63
N SER A 249 13.69 -3.59 -9.65
CA SER A 249 13.31 -2.86 -10.86
C SER A 249 14.32 -1.75 -11.20
N PRO A 250 14.29 -1.18 -12.41
CA PRO A 250 15.19 -0.10 -12.82
C PRO A 250 15.14 1.14 -11.92
N GLU A 251 13.99 1.43 -11.31
CA GLU A 251 13.81 2.54 -10.37
C GLU A 251 14.11 2.18 -8.91
N GLY A 252 14.56 0.93 -8.64
CA GLY A 252 14.96 0.48 -7.32
C GLY A 252 13.84 -0.12 -6.46
N THR A 253 12.68 -0.41 -7.02
CA THR A 253 11.60 -1.10 -6.28
C THR A 253 11.95 -2.58 -6.12
N MET A 254 11.83 -3.07 -4.88
CA MET A 254 12.09 -4.47 -4.56
C MET A 254 10.83 -5.31 -4.71
N LEU A 255 10.96 -6.46 -5.35
CA LEU A 255 9.93 -7.49 -5.46
C LEU A 255 10.46 -8.78 -4.83
N LEU A 256 9.79 -9.24 -3.77
CA LEU A 256 10.10 -10.52 -3.14
C LEU A 256 9.08 -11.57 -3.61
N LEU A 257 9.59 -12.61 -4.27
CA LEU A 257 8.81 -13.70 -4.85
C LEU A 257 8.98 -14.92 -3.97
N LEU A 258 7.89 -15.45 -3.43
CA LEU A 258 7.89 -16.54 -2.44
C LEU A 258 7.07 -17.73 -2.93
N GLU A 259 7.60 -18.94 -2.75
CA GLU A 259 6.82 -20.18 -2.88
C GLU A 259 5.85 -20.27 -1.69
N GLY A 260 4.57 -20.48 -1.96
CA GLY A 260 3.52 -20.63 -0.94
C GLY A 260 2.15 -20.24 -1.45
N GLU A 261 1.15 -20.50 -0.64
CA GLU A 261 -0.23 -20.06 -0.90
C GLU A 261 -0.39 -18.56 -0.64
N SER A 262 -1.30 -17.95 -1.39
CA SER A 262 -1.64 -16.52 -1.31
C SER A 262 -2.75 -16.26 -0.30
#